data_40f393b984d167b48d498da190ec0cd9
#
_entry.id   40f393b984d167b48d498da190ec0cd9
#
_cell.length_a   1.000
_cell.length_b   1.000
_cell.length_c   1.000
_cell.angle_alpha   90.00
_cell.angle_beta   90.00
_cell.angle_gamma   90.00
#
_symmetry.space_group_name_H-M   'P 1'
#
loop_
_entity.id
_entity.type
_entity.pdbx_description
1 polymer ?
#
loop_
_entity_poly.entity_id
_entity_poly.type
_entity_poly.pdbx_seq_one_letter_code
_entity_poly.pdbx_strand_id
1 'polypeptide(L)'
;MMEWEKQLHQLADRLCYLKDIFPGKHEEDIALLQTRLDEIRRKLESCTPDEAQAEMTSLEDLFFFIECKLEDKLTPMDKVRIVRHPHRICLRDILENVYDNYTEIGGQGEHTNDPAMVIARAYITRKRHGKVYHQPVLVMGHEKGHGEEFRNGGSVKPWGNSKALQYMKVAETEGIPIHTYVFTPGSFPIEDTPGAAQQIAKNLYEMAGLTVPMVAVFSEGGSGGAEAISLADRRLMLSHGYYSVISPEGAAAIEGRLKPGQRATPELIERCATQLHITAEDNLQFGYIDRVIQEPSLGARPYHYDFFRTLRQEIIRATDETVLSVRSGMFRGALLRRMSRDDINLDEMYIRWHLSQGARERLVLRRQKKFLRLSRGAYIDRRPFLNKMRNSMRESWGNISARIKYALITKHQRKFAYLMDEMTSEMHLLKRRLTAPFCRIPRDQRPSIEPETVRNLTTLSDWDEESESRKGKWTYISPRAKEDRA
;
A
#
# COMPACT_ATOMS: atom_id res chain seq x y z
N MET A 1 23.48 -31.71 11.84
CA MET A 1 24.21 -30.44 11.63
C MET A 1 24.42 -29.83 13.01
N MET A 2 25.64 -29.61 13.42
CA MET A 2 25.95 -29.02 14.73
C MET A 2 25.48 -27.53 14.75
N GLU A 3 25.15 -26.98 15.90
CA GLU A 3 24.65 -25.61 16.06
C GLU A 3 25.58 -24.57 15.43
N TRP A 4 26.85 -24.68 15.65
CA TRP A 4 27.89 -23.81 15.09
C TRP A 4 28.03 -23.90 13.56
N GLU A 5 27.68 -25.04 12.93
CA GLU A 5 27.66 -25.14 11.45
C GLU A 5 26.59 -24.24 10.85
N LYS A 6 25.41 -24.15 11.48
CA LYS A 6 24.34 -23.25 11.06
C LYS A 6 24.77 -21.79 11.23
N GLN A 7 25.35 -21.44 12.37
CA GLN A 7 25.84 -20.08 12.64
C GLN A 7 26.92 -19.68 11.64
N LEU A 8 27.87 -20.57 11.32
CA LEU A 8 28.91 -20.32 10.33
C LEU A 8 28.33 -20.06 8.93
N HIS A 9 27.30 -20.83 8.57
CA HIS A 9 26.59 -20.62 7.30
C HIS A 9 25.88 -19.26 7.27
N GLN A 10 25.21 -18.88 8.34
CA GLN A 10 24.59 -17.57 8.47
C GLN A 10 25.59 -16.41 8.37
N LEU A 11 26.81 -16.56 8.96
CA LEU A 11 27.84 -15.55 8.83
C LEU A 11 28.44 -15.50 7.42
N ALA A 12 28.55 -16.63 6.73
CA ALA A 12 28.91 -16.66 5.32
C ALA A 12 27.90 -15.94 4.43
N ASP A 13 26.60 -16.15 4.68
CA ASP A 13 25.52 -15.43 3.99
C ASP A 13 25.56 -13.91 4.27
N ARG A 14 25.86 -13.52 5.53
CA ARG A 14 26.07 -12.10 5.89
C ARG A 14 27.26 -11.50 5.13
N LEU A 15 28.34 -12.25 4.97
CA LEU A 15 29.50 -11.79 4.20
C LEU A 15 29.17 -11.62 2.72
N CYS A 16 28.41 -12.55 2.12
CA CYS A 16 27.91 -12.40 0.75
C CYS A 16 27.05 -11.15 0.61
N TYR A 17 26.15 -10.94 1.57
CA TYR A 17 25.33 -9.73 1.63
C TYR A 17 26.16 -8.44 1.64
N LEU A 18 27.23 -8.36 2.45
CA LEU A 18 28.13 -7.20 2.47
C LEU A 18 28.80 -6.95 1.12
N LYS A 19 29.25 -8.01 0.44
CA LYS A 19 29.86 -7.91 -0.89
C LYS A 19 28.87 -7.38 -1.94
N ASP A 20 27.61 -7.78 -1.85
CA ASP A 20 26.56 -7.36 -2.78
C ASP A 20 26.14 -5.89 -2.57
N ILE A 21 26.13 -5.42 -1.31
CA ILE A 21 25.81 -4.02 -0.99
C ILE A 21 26.95 -3.08 -1.37
N PHE A 22 28.21 -3.49 -1.17
CA PHE A 22 29.39 -2.66 -1.34
C PHE A 22 30.32 -3.14 -2.47
N PRO A 23 29.86 -3.24 -3.73
CA PRO A 23 30.70 -3.72 -4.82
C PRO A 23 31.89 -2.79 -5.06
N GLY A 24 33.12 -3.30 -4.88
CA GLY A 24 34.35 -2.53 -5.04
C GLY A 24 34.59 -1.45 -3.98
N LYS A 25 33.86 -1.48 -2.88
CA LYS A 25 34.01 -0.58 -1.74
C LYS A 25 34.34 -1.38 -0.48
N HIS A 26 35.05 -0.76 0.47
CA HIS A 26 35.36 -1.36 1.79
C HIS A 26 36.04 -2.73 1.73
N GLU A 27 36.89 -2.96 0.71
CA GLU A 27 37.53 -4.25 0.45
C GLU A 27 38.37 -4.74 1.63
N GLU A 28 39.04 -3.83 2.36
CA GLU A 28 39.85 -4.19 3.54
C GLU A 28 39.00 -4.78 4.65
N ASP A 29 37.85 -4.17 4.98
CA ASP A 29 36.95 -4.63 6.03
C ASP A 29 36.28 -5.97 5.62
N ILE A 30 35.90 -6.10 4.36
CA ILE A 30 35.29 -7.32 3.81
C ILE A 30 36.33 -8.46 3.74
N ALA A 31 37.56 -8.16 3.33
CA ALA A 31 38.67 -9.16 3.30
C ALA A 31 39.04 -9.64 4.71
N LEU A 32 39.03 -8.74 5.69
CA LEU A 32 39.24 -9.11 7.10
C LEU A 32 38.19 -10.12 7.58
N LEU A 33 36.90 -9.86 7.32
CA LEU A 33 35.82 -10.78 7.66
C LEU A 33 35.96 -12.13 6.96
N GLN A 34 36.31 -12.13 5.67
CA GLN A 34 36.51 -13.35 4.89
C GLN A 34 37.66 -14.17 5.48
N THR A 35 38.82 -13.54 5.74
CA THR A 35 39.98 -14.21 6.30
C THR A 35 39.68 -14.83 7.66
N ARG A 36 38.97 -14.08 8.53
CA ARG A 36 38.61 -14.54 9.87
C ARG A 36 37.60 -15.68 9.82
N LEU A 37 36.62 -15.61 8.93
CA LEU A 37 35.65 -16.69 8.68
C LEU A 37 36.37 -17.99 8.24
N ASP A 38 37.31 -17.88 7.30
CA ASP A 38 38.07 -19.04 6.78
C ASP A 38 39.03 -19.62 7.83
N GLU A 39 39.59 -18.78 8.69
CA GLU A 39 40.43 -19.24 9.83
C GLU A 39 39.60 -20.05 10.83
N ILE A 40 38.43 -19.52 11.21
CA ILE A 40 37.54 -20.19 12.18
C ILE A 40 36.99 -21.48 11.58
N ARG A 41 36.62 -21.50 10.32
CA ARG A 41 36.17 -22.73 9.64
C ARG A 41 37.21 -23.86 9.73
N ARG A 42 38.49 -23.54 9.56
CA ARG A 42 39.57 -24.51 9.68
C ARG A 42 39.82 -24.95 11.13
N LYS A 43 39.70 -24.03 12.09
CA LYS A 43 39.88 -24.32 13.51
C LYS A 43 38.79 -25.23 14.07
N LEU A 44 37.52 -25.00 13.65
CA LEU A 44 36.38 -25.77 14.13
C LEU A 44 36.44 -27.27 13.83
N GLU A 45 37.27 -27.70 12.87
CA GLU A 45 37.51 -29.13 12.60
C GLU A 45 38.28 -29.83 13.75
N SER A 46 38.98 -29.07 14.62
CA SER A 46 39.85 -29.62 15.70
C SER A 46 39.56 -29.06 17.09
N CYS A 47 38.59 -28.15 17.26
CA CYS A 47 38.25 -27.48 18.52
C CYS A 47 37.30 -28.31 19.40
N THR A 48 37.37 -28.06 20.72
CA THR A 48 36.32 -28.49 21.67
C THR A 48 35.04 -27.64 21.49
N PRO A 49 33.85 -28.15 21.89
CA PRO A 49 32.61 -27.41 21.76
C PRO A 49 32.62 -26.01 22.42
N ASP A 50 33.26 -25.87 23.58
CA ASP A 50 33.34 -24.61 24.32
C ASP A 50 34.26 -23.59 23.62
N GLU A 51 35.39 -24.05 23.08
CA GLU A 51 36.29 -23.23 22.26
C GLU A 51 35.60 -22.79 20.94
N ALA A 52 34.87 -23.70 20.32
CA ALA A 52 34.11 -23.40 19.12
C ALA A 52 33.08 -22.29 19.38
N GLN A 53 32.34 -22.34 20.48
CA GLN A 53 31.37 -21.33 20.86
C GLN A 53 32.01 -19.96 21.13
N ALA A 54 33.21 -19.94 21.79
CA ALA A 54 33.93 -18.70 22.06
C ALA A 54 34.43 -18.03 20.75
N GLU A 55 34.98 -18.82 19.83
CA GLU A 55 35.46 -18.33 18.52
C GLU A 55 34.29 -17.82 17.67
N MET A 56 33.13 -18.51 17.69
CA MET A 56 31.91 -18.06 16.97
C MET A 56 31.40 -16.74 17.53
N THR A 57 31.30 -16.59 18.86
CA THR A 57 30.90 -15.34 19.50
C THR A 57 31.84 -14.18 19.11
N SER A 58 33.16 -14.42 19.13
CA SER A 58 34.14 -13.40 18.70
C SER A 58 33.98 -13.00 17.24
N LEU A 59 33.62 -13.95 16.37
CA LEU A 59 33.35 -13.66 14.96
C LEU A 59 32.05 -12.86 14.77
N GLU A 60 30.99 -13.22 15.50
CA GLU A 60 29.72 -12.47 15.48
C GLU A 60 29.92 -11.03 15.94
N ASP A 61 30.68 -10.80 17.00
CA ASP A 61 31.03 -9.46 17.49
C ASP A 61 31.83 -8.67 16.44
N LEU A 62 32.73 -9.29 15.72
CA LEU A 62 33.50 -8.65 14.64
C LEU A 62 32.56 -8.27 13.47
N PHE A 63 31.65 -9.17 13.07
CA PHE A 63 30.63 -8.84 12.07
C PHE A 63 29.77 -7.67 12.48
N PHE A 64 29.28 -7.70 13.72
CA PHE A 64 28.47 -6.61 14.26
C PHE A 64 29.21 -5.27 14.25
N PHE A 65 30.46 -5.27 14.70
CA PHE A 65 31.30 -4.06 14.71
C PHE A 65 31.52 -3.49 13.30
N ILE A 66 31.81 -4.36 12.33
CA ILE A 66 32.05 -3.93 10.95
C ILE A 66 30.73 -3.46 10.30
N GLU A 67 29.61 -4.16 10.50
CA GLU A 67 28.31 -3.74 10.00
C GLU A 67 27.92 -2.35 10.55
N CYS A 68 28.13 -2.09 11.84
CA CYS A 68 27.90 -0.76 12.43
C CYS A 68 28.83 0.31 11.83
N LYS A 69 30.12 -0.02 11.62
CA LYS A 69 31.07 0.90 10.97
C LYS A 69 30.69 1.23 9.53
N LEU A 70 30.13 0.28 8.79
CA LEU A 70 29.69 0.44 7.41
C LEU A 70 28.36 1.19 7.32
N GLU A 71 27.49 1.04 8.32
CA GLU A 71 26.21 1.79 8.44
C GLU A 71 26.45 3.31 8.37
N ASP A 72 27.44 3.80 9.10
CA ASP A 72 27.77 5.24 9.13
C ASP A 72 28.29 5.79 7.79
N LYS A 73 28.65 4.90 6.87
CA LYS A 73 29.23 5.25 5.56
C LYS A 73 28.29 5.02 4.38
N LEU A 74 27.04 4.67 4.63
CA LEU A 74 26.08 4.37 3.59
C LEU A 74 25.83 5.58 2.68
N THR A 75 26.03 5.37 1.39
CA THR A 75 25.61 6.32 0.37
C THR A 75 24.12 6.10 0.00
N PRO A 76 23.43 7.09 -0.62
CA PRO A 76 22.06 6.89 -1.10
C PRO A 76 21.93 5.68 -2.05
N MET A 77 22.94 5.40 -2.86
CA MET A 77 22.92 4.25 -3.77
C MET A 77 23.10 2.93 -3.03
N ASP A 78 23.87 2.89 -1.93
CA ASP A 78 24.02 1.71 -1.09
C ASP A 78 22.67 1.38 -0.40
N LYS A 79 21.90 2.40 0.05
CA LYS A 79 20.53 2.21 0.53
C LYS A 79 19.62 1.60 -0.54
N VAL A 80 19.75 2.01 -1.81
CA VAL A 80 19.01 1.39 -2.94
C VAL A 80 19.39 -0.08 -3.11
N ARG A 81 20.69 -0.43 -3.01
CA ARG A 81 21.15 -1.83 -3.08
C ARG A 81 20.58 -2.67 -1.94
N ILE A 82 20.60 -2.15 -0.70
CA ILE A 82 19.98 -2.80 0.48
C ILE A 82 18.51 -3.12 0.20
N VAL A 83 17.73 -2.16 -0.28
CA VAL A 83 16.30 -2.31 -0.52
C VAL A 83 16.00 -3.32 -1.63
N ARG A 84 16.87 -3.43 -2.61
CA ARG A 84 16.70 -4.34 -3.75
C ARG A 84 17.28 -5.71 -3.54
N HIS A 85 18.02 -5.91 -2.45
CA HIS A 85 18.65 -7.20 -2.16
C HIS A 85 17.60 -8.30 -1.92
N PRO A 86 17.80 -9.54 -2.42
CA PRO A 86 16.87 -10.67 -2.23
C PRO A 86 16.57 -10.99 -0.76
N HIS A 87 17.53 -10.78 0.14
CA HIS A 87 17.36 -11.00 1.59
C HIS A 87 16.67 -9.84 2.31
N ARG A 88 16.19 -8.83 1.59
CA ARG A 88 15.36 -7.75 2.16
C ARG A 88 14.02 -8.31 2.59
N ILE A 89 13.48 -7.80 3.70
CA ILE A 89 12.11 -8.13 4.12
C ILE A 89 11.12 -7.83 3.00
N CYS A 90 10.13 -8.69 2.83
CA CYS A 90 9.03 -8.53 1.89
C CYS A 90 7.68 -8.38 2.63
N LEU A 91 6.59 -8.20 1.89
CA LEU A 91 5.27 -8.01 2.50
C LEU A 91 4.81 -9.27 3.27
N ARG A 92 5.13 -10.46 2.79
CA ARG A 92 4.76 -11.71 3.47
C ARG A 92 5.42 -11.83 4.83
N ASP A 93 6.71 -11.48 4.95
CA ASP A 93 7.39 -11.44 6.27
C ASP A 93 6.67 -10.51 7.24
N ILE A 94 6.19 -9.37 6.73
CA ILE A 94 5.42 -8.40 7.53
C ILE A 94 4.06 -8.96 7.94
N LEU A 95 3.34 -9.62 7.02
CA LEU A 95 2.06 -10.23 7.33
C LEU A 95 2.19 -11.30 8.42
N GLU A 96 3.23 -12.11 8.36
CA GLU A 96 3.50 -13.20 9.31
C GLU A 96 3.97 -12.71 10.69
N ASN A 97 4.74 -11.62 10.74
CA ASN A 97 5.40 -11.19 11.99
C ASN A 97 4.75 -9.97 12.66
N VAL A 98 4.01 -9.15 11.92
CA VAL A 98 3.38 -7.91 12.43
C VAL A 98 1.92 -8.12 12.80
N TYR A 99 1.21 -8.96 12.08
CA TYR A 99 -0.22 -9.22 12.27
C TYR A 99 -0.46 -10.55 12.97
N ASP A 100 -1.46 -10.60 13.85
CA ASP A 100 -1.72 -11.81 14.67
C ASP A 100 -2.42 -12.91 13.88
N ASN A 101 -3.17 -12.55 12.86
CA ASN A 101 -3.80 -13.45 11.91
C ASN A 101 -4.08 -12.68 10.61
N TYR A 102 -3.98 -13.36 9.48
CA TYR A 102 -4.33 -12.78 8.19
C TYR A 102 -4.87 -13.84 7.22
N THR A 103 -5.63 -13.36 6.25
CA THR A 103 -6.10 -14.16 5.12
C THR A 103 -5.87 -13.36 3.85
N GLU A 104 -5.08 -13.89 2.94
CA GLU A 104 -4.92 -13.29 1.63
C GLU A 104 -6.27 -13.32 0.89
N ILE A 105 -6.67 -12.18 0.38
CA ILE A 105 -7.90 -11.99 -0.39
C ILE A 105 -7.53 -11.56 -1.79
N GLY A 106 -7.96 -12.33 -2.73
CA GLY A 106 -7.61 -12.06 -4.12
C GLY A 106 -8.32 -13.03 -5.03
N GLY A 107 -8.45 -12.71 -6.31
CA GLY A 107 -8.93 -13.65 -7.29
C GLY A 107 -7.89 -14.74 -7.54
N GLN A 108 -8.37 -15.91 -7.91
CA GLN A 108 -7.56 -16.93 -8.53
C GLN A 108 -7.74 -16.78 -10.04
N GLY A 109 -6.65 -16.65 -10.77
CA GLY A 109 -6.68 -16.54 -12.23
C GLY A 109 -5.68 -15.54 -12.77
N GLU A 110 -5.13 -15.86 -13.92
CA GLU A 110 -4.01 -15.16 -14.55
C GLU A 110 -4.28 -13.68 -14.81
N HIS A 111 -5.53 -13.31 -15.13
CA HIS A 111 -5.92 -11.92 -15.40
C HIS A 111 -6.56 -11.19 -14.22
N THR A 112 -6.71 -11.86 -13.08
CA THR A 112 -7.32 -11.27 -11.87
C THR A 112 -6.38 -11.19 -10.71
N ASN A 113 -5.27 -11.92 -10.74
CA ASN A 113 -4.26 -11.92 -9.71
C ASN A 113 -2.92 -11.40 -10.27
N ASP A 114 -2.45 -10.28 -9.73
CA ASP A 114 -1.10 -9.80 -10.00
C ASP A 114 -0.19 -10.33 -8.90
N PRO A 115 0.83 -11.14 -9.22
CA PRO A 115 1.72 -11.72 -8.22
C PRO A 115 2.52 -10.65 -7.44
N ALA A 116 2.66 -9.44 -8.00
CA ALA A 116 3.32 -8.31 -7.38
C ALA A 116 2.40 -7.50 -6.43
N MET A 117 1.09 -7.80 -6.36
CA MET A 117 0.14 -7.12 -5.48
C MET A 117 -0.53 -8.13 -4.53
N VAL A 118 -0.12 -8.14 -3.28
CA VAL A 118 -0.76 -8.95 -2.24
C VAL A 118 -1.74 -8.10 -1.45
N ILE A 119 -2.92 -8.63 -1.20
CA ILE A 119 -3.98 -8.01 -0.43
C ILE A 119 -4.44 -9.02 0.61
N ALA A 120 -4.52 -8.61 1.87
CA ALA A 120 -4.92 -9.47 2.97
C ALA A 120 -5.88 -8.75 3.93
N ARG A 121 -6.85 -9.49 4.44
CA ARG A 121 -7.58 -9.08 5.63
C ARG A 121 -6.82 -9.61 6.84
N ALA A 122 -6.37 -8.71 7.69
CA ALA A 122 -5.54 -9.03 8.83
C ALA A 122 -6.16 -8.51 10.14
N TYR A 123 -5.59 -8.93 11.26
CA TYR A 123 -6.05 -8.54 12.58
C TYR A 123 -4.87 -8.10 13.44
N ILE A 124 -5.09 -7.06 14.24
CA ILE A 124 -4.21 -6.65 15.34
C ILE A 124 -4.96 -6.85 16.64
N THR A 125 -4.40 -7.71 17.48
CA THR A 125 -4.96 -8.06 18.79
C THR A 125 -4.36 -7.17 19.86
N ARG A 126 -5.22 -6.50 20.63
CA ARG A 126 -4.81 -5.59 21.71
C ARG A 126 -5.48 -5.99 23.00
N LYS A 127 -4.80 -5.81 24.14
CA LYS A 127 -5.32 -6.13 25.46
C LYS A 127 -5.58 -4.84 26.24
N ARG A 128 -6.71 -4.76 26.92
CA ARG A 128 -7.01 -3.66 27.83
C ARG A 128 -7.84 -4.15 29.00
N HIS A 129 -7.38 -3.90 30.23
CA HIS A 129 -8.09 -4.30 31.45
C HIS A 129 -8.55 -5.78 31.44
N GLY A 130 -7.66 -6.69 31.04
CA GLY A 130 -7.97 -8.13 30.97
C GLY A 130 -8.83 -8.55 29.77
N LYS A 131 -9.35 -7.61 28.97
CA LYS A 131 -10.13 -7.91 27.76
C LYS A 131 -9.25 -7.87 26.52
N VAL A 132 -9.51 -8.82 25.63
CA VAL A 132 -8.83 -8.94 24.33
C VAL A 132 -9.71 -8.35 23.24
N TYR A 133 -9.14 -7.57 22.34
CA TYR A 133 -9.82 -6.92 21.21
C TYR A 133 -9.09 -7.27 19.93
N HIS A 134 -9.77 -7.91 19.01
CA HIS A 134 -9.27 -8.19 17.66
C HIS A 134 -9.76 -7.08 16.72
N GLN A 135 -8.83 -6.27 16.24
CA GLN A 135 -9.13 -5.15 15.34
C GLN A 135 -8.83 -5.54 13.89
N PRO A 136 -9.85 -5.62 13.04
CA PRO A 136 -9.64 -5.89 11.62
C PRO A 136 -8.97 -4.72 10.92
N VAL A 137 -8.13 -5.04 9.95
CA VAL A 137 -7.42 -4.10 9.08
C VAL A 137 -7.28 -4.70 7.69
N LEU A 138 -7.39 -3.87 6.67
CA LEU A 138 -7.00 -4.26 5.32
C LEU A 138 -5.52 -3.96 5.14
N VAL A 139 -4.75 -4.98 4.78
CA VAL A 139 -3.32 -4.87 4.46
C VAL A 139 -3.16 -5.11 2.97
N MET A 140 -2.38 -4.27 2.31
CA MET A 140 -2.00 -4.47 0.92
C MET A 140 -0.62 -3.90 0.64
N GLY A 141 0.02 -4.42 -0.37
CA GLY A 141 1.31 -3.88 -0.77
C GLY A 141 1.93 -4.63 -1.93
N HIS A 142 3.05 -4.07 -2.35
CA HIS A 142 3.88 -4.69 -3.37
C HIS A 142 4.63 -5.86 -2.76
N GLU A 143 4.64 -6.97 -3.48
CA GLU A 143 5.34 -8.20 -3.07
C GLU A 143 6.45 -8.50 -4.06
N LYS A 144 7.67 -8.64 -3.56
CA LYS A 144 8.86 -8.97 -4.37
C LYS A 144 9.25 -10.45 -4.30
N GLY A 145 8.89 -11.11 -3.21
CA GLY A 145 9.41 -12.42 -2.85
C GLY A 145 10.87 -12.38 -2.42
N HIS A 146 11.44 -13.56 -2.16
CA HIS A 146 12.82 -13.75 -1.77
C HIS A 146 13.61 -14.45 -2.88
N GLY A 147 14.13 -13.69 -3.86
CA GLY A 147 15.12 -14.15 -4.83
C GLY A 147 14.51 -14.84 -6.05
N GLU A 148 14.20 -16.14 -5.98
CA GLU A 148 13.83 -16.95 -7.16
C GLU A 148 12.41 -16.70 -7.68
N GLU A 149 11.53 -16.14 -6.88
CA GLU A 149 10.17 -15.85 -7.29
C GLU A 149 10.10 -14.63 -8.20
N PHE A 150 9.69 -14.85 -9.44
CA PHE A 150 9.40 -13.75 -10.34
C PHE A 150 8.05 -13.10 -10.00
N ARG A 151 8.09 -11.90 -9.39
CA ARG A 151 6.93 -11.07 -9.04
C ARG A 151 7.05 -9.68 -9.66
N ASN A 152 7.46 -9.62 -10.91
CA ASN A 152 7.71 -8.36 -11.64
C ASN A 152 8.65 -7.39 -10.86
N GLY A 153 9.50 -7.89 -9.95
CA GLY A 153 10.33 -7.09 -9.06
C GLY A 153 9.55 -6.11 -8.18
N GLY A 154 8.29 -6.39 -7.86
CA GLY A 154 7.37 -5.49 -7.15
C GLY A 154 6.69 -4.45 -8.06
N SER A 155 6.85 -4.52 -9.38
CA SER A 155 6.18 -3.63 -10.32
C SER A 155 4.80 -4.17 -10.66
N VAL A 156 3.76 -3.48 -10.19
CA VAL A 156 2.37 -3.90 -10.29
C VAL A 156 1.77 -3.49 -11.63
N LYS A 157 1.03 -4.40 -12.24
CA LYS A 157 0.28 -4.19 -13.48
C LYS A 157 -1.02 -3.40 -13.20
N PRO A 158 -1.64 -2.79 -14.24
CA PRO A 158 -2.84 -1.97 -14.05
C PRO A 158 -3.98 -2.68 -13.32
N TRP A 159 -4.20 -3.96 -13.58
CA TRP A 159 -5.26 -4.73 -12.91
C TRP A 159 -4.97 -5.01 -11.43
N GLY A 160 -3.70 -5.20 -11.02
CA GLY A 160 -3.30 -5.31 -9.62
C GLY A 160 -3.62 -4.02 -8.85
N ASN A 161 -3.28 -2.87 -9.43
CA ASN A 161 -3.64 -1.56 -8.87
C ASN A 161 -5.15 -1.32 -8.84
N SER A 162 -5.88 -1.76 -9.88
CA SER A 162 -7.35 -1.67 -9.92
C SER A 162 -7.99 -2.49 -8.81
N LYS A 163 -7.48 -3.69 -8.58
CA LYS A 163 -7.92 -4.59 -7.52
C LYS A 163 -7.64 -4.02 -6.13
N ALA A 164 -6.44 -3.47 -5.91
CA ALA A 164 -6.11 -2.79 -4.67
C ALA A 164 -7.14 -1.70 -4.36
N LEU A 165 -7.51 -0.87 -5.34
CA LEU A 165 -8.53 0.15 -5.16
C LEU A 165 -9.92 -0.42 -4.83
N GLN A 166 -10.32 -1.53 -5.46
CA GLN A 166 -11.59 -2.18 -5.15
C GLN A 166 -11.65 -2.61 -3.68
N TYR A 167 -10.59 -3.24 -3.17
CA TYR A 167 -10.52 -3.65 -1.76
C TYR A 167 -10.39 -2.47 -0.79
N MET A 168 -9.73 -1.37 -1.19
CA MET A 168 -9.79 -0.12 -0.40
C MET A 168 -11.23 0.37 -0.20
N LYS A 169 -12.08 0.26 -1.23
CA LYS A 169 -13.50 0.61 -1.14
C LYS A 169 -14.30 -0.37 -0.28
N VAL A 170 -13.94 -1.65 -0.28
CA VAL A 170 -14.51 -2.64 0.66
C VAL A 170 -14.16 -2.25 2.09
N ALA A 171 -12.89 -1.96 2.38
CA ALA A 171 -12.46 -1.51 3.70
C ALA A 171 -13.17 -0.21 4.15
N GLU A 172 -13.42 0.72 3.23
CA GLU A 172 -14.20 1.92 3.47
C GLU A 172 -15.64 1.59 3.90
N THR A 173 -16.29 0.66 3.20
CA THR A 173 -17.65 0.19 3.51
C THR A 173 -17.70 -0.47 4.88
N GLU A 174 -16.74 -1.30 5.21
CA GLU A 174 -16.62 -1.95 6.51
C GLU A 174 -16.18 -0.98 7.63
N GLY A 175 -15.59 0.15 7.28
CA GLY A 175 -15.08 1.15 8.22
C GLY A 175 -13.81 0.71 8.94
N ILE A 176 -12.99 -0.15 8.32
CA ILE A 176 -11.72 -0.64 8.83
C ILE A 176 -10.54 0.15 8.27
N PRO A 177 -9.43 0.31 9.01
CA PRO A 177 -8.22 0.98 8.51
C PRO A 177 -7.58 0.22 7.37
N ILE A 178 -6.74 0.94 6.61
CA ILE A 178 -5.95 0.40 5.51
C ILE A 178 -4.47 0.64 5.82
N HIS A 179 -3.67 -0.43 5.79
CA HIS A 179 -2.22 -0.38 5.87
C HIS A 179 -1.64 -0.76 4.51
N THR A 180 -0.82 0.10 3.94
CA THR A 180 -0.19 -0.14 2.64
C THR A 180 1.32 -0.23 2.77
N TYR A 181 1.94 -1.15 2.04
CA TYR A 181 3.38 -1.39 2.04
C TYR A 181 3.94 -1.19 0.64
N VAL A 182 4.89 -0.28 0.52
CA VAL A 182 5.43 0.15 -0.76
C VAL A 182 6.81 -0.46 -0.95
N PHE A 183 6.89 -1.50 -1.80
CA PHE A 183 8.09 -2.23 -2.17
C PHE A 183 8.21 -2.32 -3.69
N THR A 184 8.23 -1.17 -4.38
CA THR A 184 8.24 -1.13 -5.85
C THR A 184 9.29 -0.18 -6.40
N PRO A 185 10.06 -0.58 -7.42
CA PRO A 185 10.92 0.34 -8.17
C PRO A 185 10.12 1.29 -9.08
N GLY A 186 8.84 0.99 -9.32
CA GLY A 186 7.95 1.76 -10.18
C GLY A 186 6.79 0.95 -10.72
N SER A 187 6.00 1.55 -11.61
CA SER A 187 4.95 0.83 -12.34
C SER A 187 5.56 -0.19 -13.29
N PHE A 188 4.79 -1.20 -13.66
CA PHE A 188 5.21 -2.17 -14.65
C PHE A 188 5.57 -1.49 -15.98
N PRO A 189 6.81 -1.66 -16.49
CA PRO A 189 7.35 -0.81 -17.55
C PRO A 189 6.89 -1.23 -18.96
N ILE A 190 6.40 -2.44 -19.12
CA ILE A 190 5.95 -2.98 -20.40
C ILE A 190 4.44 -2.84 -20.47
N GLU A 191 3.95 -2.08 -21.43
CA GLU A 191 2.52 -1.91 -21.63
C GLU A 191 1.95 -3.06 -22.50
N ASP A 192 1.97 -4.27 -21.98
CA ASP A 192 1.16 -5.37 -22.52
C ASP A 192 -0.33 -5.06 -22.41
N THR A 193 -0.68 -4.24 -21.42
CA THR A 193 -2.02 -3.74 -21.15
C THR A 193 -1.97 -2.23 -20.99
N PRO A 194 -2.57 -1.45 -21.89
CA PRO A 194 -2.64 0.00 -21.77
C PRO A 194 -3.44 0.40 -20.51
N GLY A 195 -3.10 1.55 -19.94
CA GLY A 195 -3.88 2.10 -18.83
C GLY A 195 -3.18 2.17 -17.50
N ALA A 196 -1.87 1.91 -17.39
CA ALA A 196 -1.10 1.98 -16.15
C ALA A 196 -1.18 3.39 -15.51
N ALA A 197 -0.90 4.43 -16.27
CA ALA A 197 -0.98 5.81 -15.79
C ALA A 197 -2.39 6.22 -15.39
N GLN A 198 -3.39 5.82 -16.18
CA GLN A 198 -4.80 6.10 -15.91
C GLN A 198 -5.27 5.40 -14.64
N GLN A 199 -4.85 4.16 -14.40
CA GLN A 199 -5.21 3.45 -13.18
C GLN A 199 -4.55 4.07 -11.95
N ILE A 200 -3.29 4.47 -12.03
CA ILE A 200 -2.60 5.20 -10.96
C ILE A 200 -3.32 6.51 -10.64
N ALA A 201 -3.65 7.30 -11.67
CA ALA A 201 -4.40 8.56 -11.51
C ALA A 201 -5.77 8.33 -10.85
N LYS A 202 -6.49 7.27 -11.26
CA LYS A 202 -7.76 6.87 -10.64
C LYS A 202 -7.58 6.49 -9.18
N ASN A 203 -6.54 5.70 -8.85
CA ASN A 203 -6.25 5.32 -7.47
C ASN A 203 -5.98 6.56 -6.60
N LEU A 204 -5.15 7.49 -7.06
CA LEU A 204 -4.86 8.74 -6.35
C LEU A 204 -6.12 9.56 -6.09
N TYR A 205 -6.97 9.73 -7.11
CA TYR A 205 -8.23 10.46 -7.00
C TYR A 205 -9.15 9.83 -5.95
N GLU A 206 -9.35 8.53 -6.01
CA GLU A 206 -10.24 7.80 -5.10
C GLU A 206 -9.68 7.73 -3.67
N MET A 207 -8.37 7.48 -3.51
CA MET A 207 -7.71 7.48 -2.21
C MET A 207 -7.83 8.82 -1.48
N ALA A 208 -7.80 9.95 -2.22
CA ALA A 208 -7.99 11.27 -1.63
C ALA A 208 -9.35 11.43 -0.94
N GLY A 209 -10.35 10.64 -1.35
CA GLY A 209 -11.72 10.66 -0.82
C GLY A 209 -12.06 9.57 0.19
N LEU A 210 -11.20 8.56 0.40
CA LEU A 210 -11.48 7.44 1.31
C LEU A 210 -11.70 7.92 2.75
N THR A 211 -12.75 7.41 3.38
CA THR A 211 -13.22 7.86 4.71
C THR A 211 -12.70 7.03 5.88
N VAL A 212 -11.75 6.15 5.63
CA VAL A 212 -11.07 5.31 6.64
C VAL A 212 -9.62 5.72 6.82
N PRO A 213 -9.01 5.47 8.00
CA PRO A 213 -7.61 5.75 8.24
C PRO A 213 -6.71 4.96 7.29
N MET A 214 -5.71 5.62 6.72
CA MET A 214 -4.71 5.00 5.86
C MET A 214 -3.31 5.27 6.40
N VAL A 215 -2.50 4.23 6.52
CA VAL A 215 -1.08 4.29 6.88
C VAL A 215 -0.28 3.62 5.79
N ALA A 216 0.72 4.31 5.25
CA ALA A 216 1.63 3.77 4.24
C ALA A 216 3.04 3.64 4.82
N VAL A 217 3.70 2.52 4.54
CA VAL A 217 5.09 2.24 4.91
C VAL A 217 5.92 2.05 3.65
N PHE A 218 6.98 2.84 3.50
CA PHE A 218 7.87 2.80 2.34
C PHE A 218 9.18 2.08 2.69
N SER A 219 9.55 1.12 1.88
CA SER A 219 10.89 0.56 1.78
C SER A 219 11.50 0.92 0.44
N GLU A 220 10.85 0.58 -0.67
CA GLU A 220 11.22 0.99 -2.01
C GLU A 220 10.04 1.72 -2.64
N GLY A 221 10.20 3.04 -2.87
CA GLY A 221 9.15 3.88 -3.44
C GLY A 221 9.57 4.51 -4.75
N GLY A 222 9.39 3.79 -5.86
CA GLY A 222 9.70 4.29 -7.19
C GLY A 222 8.49 4.87 -7.91
N SER A 223 8.61 6.13 -8.34
CA SER A 223 7.71 6.77 -9.31
C SER A 223 6.21 6.66 -8.98
N GLY A 224 5.36 6.71 -10.00
CA GLY A 224 3.91 6.60 -9.89
C GLY A 224 3.41 5.25 -9.37
N GLY A 225 4.21 4.17 -9.52
CA GLY A 225 3.87 2.86 -8.95
C GLY A 225 3.73 2.92 -7.43
N ALA A 226 4.65 3.60 -6.76
CA ALA A 226 4.59 3.82 -5.31
C ALA A 226 3.35 4.62 -4.90
N GLU A 227 3.00 5.65 -5.67
CA GLU A 227 1.85 6.52 -5.38
C GLU A 227 0.49 5.84 -5.59
N ALA A 228 0.44 4.76 -6.39
CA ALA A 228 -0.79 4.03 -6.68
C ALA A 228 -1.52 3.53 -5.43
N ILE A 229 -0.81 3.33 -4.29
CA ILE A 229 -1.38 2.85 -3.04
C ILE A 229 -0.98 3.67 -1.81
N SER A 230 -0.26 4.80 -1.95
CA SER A 230 0.41 5.45 -0.82
C SER A 230 -0.07 6.86 -0.47
N LEU A 231 -1.19 7.34 -1.03
CA LEU A 231 -1.78 8.62 -0.66
C LEU A 231 -2.50 8.50 0.71
N ALA A 232 -1.70 8.34 1.77
CA ALA A 232 -2.13 7.99 3.11
C ALA A 232 -2.14 9.16 4.11
N ASP A 233 -2.91 9.01 5.20
CA ASP A 233 -2.97 9.98 6.29
C ASP A 233 -1.64 10.07 7.04
N ARG A 234 -0.96 8.91 7.20
CA ARG A 234 0.40 8.78 7.72
C ARG A 234 1.26 8.02 6.72
N ARG A 235 2.41 8.59 6.42
CA ARG A 235 3.42 8.01 5.54
C ARG A 235 4.68 7.79 6.35
N LEU A 236 5.02 6.54 6.59
CA LEU A 236 6.20 6.10 7.32
C LEU A 236 7.21 5.56 6.33
N MET A 237 8.49 5.63 6.64
CA MET A 237 9.53 5.09 5.78
C MET A 237 10.58 4.38 6.60
N LEU A 238 11.06 3.24 6.13
CA LEU A 238 12.15 2.51 6.75
C LEU A 238 13.46 3.29 6.56
N SER A 239 14.37 3.25 7.54
CA SER A 239 15.59 4.09 7.54
C SER A 239 16.52 3.82 6.35
N HIS A 240 16.54 2.59 5.86
CA HIS A 240 17.29 2.23 4.65
C HIS A 240 16.47 2.33 3.37
N GLY A 241 15.18 2.70 3.48
CA GLY A 241 14.31 2.86 2.33
C GLY A 241 14.74 4.02 1.42
N TYR A 242 14.23 4.03 0.20
CA TYR A 242 14.25 5.19 -0.65
C TYR A 242 12.88 5.51 -1.25
N TYR A 243 12.65 6.79 -1.53
CA TYR A 243 11.44 7.22 -2.22
C TYR A 243 11.80 8.36 -3.18
N SER A 244 11.44 8.18 -4.46
CA SER A 244 11.82 9.11 -5.53
C SER A 244 10.81 9.11 -6.68
N VAL A 245 10.77 10.22 -7.41
CA VAL A 245 9.98 10.36 -8.64
C VAL A 245 10.47 9.47 -9.78
N ILE A 246 11.75 9.09 -9.76
CA ILE A 246 12.40 8.25 -10.77
C ILE A 246 13.50 7.42 -10.10
N SER A 247 13.84 6.26 -10.66
CA SER A 247 15.01 5.50 -10.19
C SER A 247 16.32 6.24 -10.48
N PRO A 248 17.37 6.06 -9.66
CA PRO A 248 18.69 6.66 -9.94
C PRO A 248 19.23 6.34 -11.32
N GLU A 249 19.03 5.10 -11.79
CA GLU A 249 19.43 4.66 -13.13
C GLU A 249 18.64 5.38 -14.22
N GLY A 250 17.34 5.56 -14.02
CA GLY A 250 16.49 6.32 -14.96
C GLY A 250 16.90 7.80 -15.04
N ALA A 251 17.21 8.42 -13.91
CA ALA A 251 17.72 9.77 -13.84
C ALA A 251 19.08 9.91 -14.55
N ALA A 252 19.98 8.95 -14.30
CA ALA A 252 21.29 8.91 -14.95
C ALA A 252 21.18 8.72 -16.47
N ALA A 253 20.23 7.94 -16.95
CA ALA A 253 19.97 7.79 -18.38
C ALA A 253 19.51 9.10 -19.03
N ILE A 254 18.65 9.85 -18.34
CA ILE A 254 18.16 11.15 -18.83
C ILE A 254 19.28 12.20 -18.79
N GLU A 255 20.00 12.33 -17.67
CA GLU A 255 21.08 13.30 -17.51
C GLU A 255 22.25 13.03 -18.46
N GLY A 256 22.63 11.74 -18.60
CA GLY A 256 23.68 11.31 -19.53
C GLY A 256 23.27 11.34 -21.01
N ARG A 257 21.99 11.65 -21.30
CA ARG A 257 21.43 11.64 -22.68
C ARG A 257 21.75 10.33 -23.40
N LEU A 258 21.62 9.21 -22.68
CA LEU A 258 21.99 7.89 -23.20
C LEU A 258 21.05 7.45 -24.31
N LYS A 259 21.65 6.84 -25.33
CA LYS A 259 20.87 6.21 -26.41
C LYS A 259 20.29 4.86 -25.95
N PRO A 260 19.20 4.38 -26.58
CA PRO A 260 18.69 3.05 -26.30
C PRO A 260 19.80 1.99 -26.35
N GLY A 261 19.90 1.15 -25.32
CA GLY A 261 20.94 0.12 -25.19
C GLY A 261 22.24 0.56 -24.51
N GLN A 262 22.46 1.85 -24.27
CA GLN A 262 23.58 2.33 -23.47
C GLN A 262 23.26 2.29 -21.97
N ARG A 263 24.26 1.92 -21.16
CA ARG A 263 24.15 1.92 -19.69
C ARG A 263 24.87 3.14 -19.11
N ALA A 264 24.29 3.73 -18.08
CA ALA A 264 24.93 4.79 -17.32
C ALA A 264 26.13 4.25 -16.53
N THR A 265 27.15 5.09 -16.33
CA THR A 265 28.30 4.72 -15.49
C THR A 265 27.87 4.67 -14.01
N PRO A 266 28.50 3.83 -13.19
CA PRO A 266 28.20 3.75 -11.75
C PRO A 266 28.30 5.12 -11.04
N GLU A 267 29.30 5.93 -11.39
CA GLU A 267 29.54 7.25 -10.80
C GLU A 267 28.41 8.22 -11.15
N LEU A 268 27.88 8.15 -12.37
CA LEU A 268 26.74 8.98 -12.78
C LEU A 268 25.47 8.59 -12.01
N ILE A 269 25.24 7.27 -11.83
CA ILE A 269 24.09 6.76 -11.07
C ILE A 269 24.19 7.20 -9.60
N GLU A 270 25.38 7.09 -8.97
CA GLU A 270 25.60 7.48 -7.57
C GLU A 270 25.41 8.99 -7.38
N ARG A 271 25.90 9.80 -8.32
CA ARG A 271 25.67 11.25 -8.34
C ARG A 271 24.18 11.58 -8.47
N CYS A 272 23.46 10.92 -9.36
CA CYS A 272 22.02 11.11 -9.51
C CYS A 272 21.26 10.69 -8.26
N ALA A 273 21.60 9.57 -7.63
CA ALA A 273 20.99 9.13 -6.38
C ALA A 273 21.13 10.18 -5.27
N THR A 274 22.29 10.80 -5.17
CA THR A 274 22.55 11.89 -4.20
C THR A 274 21.75 13.15 -4.53
N GLN A 275 21.72 13.57 -5.79
CA GLN A 275 21.02 14.79 -6.22
C GLN A 275 19.50 14.67 -6.18
N LEU A 276 18.96 13.48 -6.27
CA LEU A 276 17.52 13.20 -6.15
C LEU A 276 16.99 13.28 -4.71
N HIS A 277 17.88 13.31 -3.69
CA HIS A 277 17.48 13.36 -2.28
C HIS A 277 16.48 12.25 -1.91
N ILE A 278 16.87 11.01 -2.16
CA ILE A 278 15.97 9.86 -2.10
C ILE A 278 15.86 9.20 -0.74
N THR A 279 16.72 9.58 0.21
CA THR A 279 16.82 8.90 1.52
C THR A 279 15.63 9.17 2.43
N ALA A 280 15.49 8.39 3.49
CA ALA A 280 14.42 8.58 4.46
C ALA A 280 14.54 9.93 5.18
N GLU A 281 15.77 10.35 5.47
CA GLU A 281 16.07 11.64 6.11
C GLU A 281 15.68 12.82 5.19
N ASP A 282 16.04 12.74 3.90
CA ASP A 282 15.66 13.76 2.91
C ASP A 282 14.13 13.88 2.80
N ASN A 283 13.46 12.74 2.65
CA ASN A 283 12.00 12.69 2.52
C ASN A 283 11.28 13.19 3.78
N LEU A 284 11.85 12.97 4.97
CA LEU A 284 11.34 13.53 6.22
C LEU A 284 11.53 15.05 6.25
N GLN A 285 12.70 15.55 5.85
CA GLN A 285 13.01 16.97 5.79
C GLN A 285 12.08 17.72 4.82
N PHE A 286 11.80 17.15 3.67
CA PHE A 286 10.85 17.72 2.70
C PHE A 286 9.38 17.56 3.09
N GLY A 287 9.09 16.76 4.12
CA GLY A 287 7.73 16.51 4.59
C GLY A 287 6.93 15.55 3.71
N TYR A 288 7.59 14.78 2.84
CA TYR A 288 6.94 13.75 2.04
C TYR A 288 6.54 12.54 2.88
N ILE A 289 7.25 12.29 3.96
CA ILE A 289 6.90 11.30 4.98
C ILE A 289 6.71 11.97 6.35
N ASP A 290 6.00 11.30 7.26
CA ASP A 290 5.72 11.83 8.60
C ASP A 290 6.71 11.31 9.66
N ARG A 291 7.34 10.15 9.44
CA ARG A 291 8.26 9.52 10.39
C ARG A 291 9.16 8.48 9.70
N VAL A 292 10.38 8.35 10.21
CA VAL A 292 11.30 7.27 9.86
C VAL A 292 11.22 6.17 10.90
N ILE A 293 11.15 4.92 10.46
CA ILE A 293 11.23 3.72 11.30
C ILE A 293 12.66 3.21 11.24
N GLN A 294 13.33 3.19 12.38
CA GLN A 294 14.72 2.73 12.46
C GLN A 294 14.80 1.22 12.27
N GLU A 295 15.74 0.81 11.48
CA GLU A 295 16.05 -0.59 11.17
C GLU A 295 17.35 -1.02 11.82
N PRO A 296 17.61 -2.33 11.94
CA PRO A 296 18.95 -2.85 12.26
C PRO A 296 19.97 -2.40 11.21
N SER A 297 21.25 -2.39 11.61
CA SER A 297 22.35 -2.02 10.72
C SER A 297 22.27 -2.75 9.38
N LEU A 298 22.50 -2.01 8.30
CA LEU A 298 22.43 -2.47 6.92
C LEU A 298 21.07 -3.05 6.50
N GLY A 299 20.00 -2.62 7.17
CA GLY A 299 18.62 -2.92 6.82
C GLY A 299 18.04 -4.19 7.46
N ALA A 300 16.72 -4.20 7.60
CA ALA A 300 15.99 -5.31 8.18
C ALA A 300 15.96 -6.53 7.24
N ARG A 301 16.15 -7.73 7.82
CA ARG A 301 16.09 -9.04 7.17
C ARG A 301 15.04 -9.91 7.85
N PRO A 302 14.54 -10.99 7.23
CA PRO A 302 13.43 -11.79 7.76
C PRO A 302 13.63 -12.35 9.17
N TYR A 303 14.86 -12.53 9.62
CA TYR A 303 15.18 -13.03 10.97
C TYR A 303 15.31 -11.94 12.05
N HIS A 304 15.12 -10.65 11.72
CA HIS A 304 15.17 -9.56 12.69
C HIS A 304 13.79 -9.38 13.39
N TYR A 305 13.40 -10.32 14.23
CA TYR A 305 12.09 -10.34 14.88
C TYR A 305 11.81 -9.10 15.76
N ASP A 306 12.83 -8.53 16.39
CA ASP A 306 12.67 -7.31 17.19
C ASP A 306 12.31 -6.09 16.33
N PHE A 307 12.80 -6.06 15.09
CA PHE A 307 12.40 -5.05 14.13
C PHE A 307 10.91 -5.16 13.78
N PHE A 308 10.37 -6.36 13.58
CA PHE A 308 8.94 -6.52 13.32
C PHE A 308 8.08 -6.09 14.51
N ARG A 309 8.55 -6.27 15.74
CA ARG A 309 7.88 -5.71 16.93
C ARG A 309 7.87 -4.19 16.90
N THR A 310 8.99 -3.57 16.58
CA THR A 310 9.10 -2.11 16.40
C THR A 310 8.17 -1.62 15.30
N LEU A 311 8.17 -2.28 14.14
CA LEU A 311 7.30 -1.96 13.02
C LEU A 311 5.82 -2.07 13.42
N ARG A 312 5.42 -3.10 14.15
CA ARG A 312 4.07 -3.27 14.70
C ARG A 312 3.67 -2.09 15.57
N GLN A 313 4.52 -1.68 16.51
CA GLN A 313 4.25 -0.55 17.40
C GLN A 313 4.09 0.75 16.61
N GLU A 314 4.93 1.01 15.61
CA GLU A 314 4.86 2.20 14.78
C GLU A 314 3.60 2.28 13.91
N ILE A 315 3.16 1.16 13.36
CA ILE A 315 1.92 1.08 12.57
C ILE A 315 0.69 1.30 13.47
N ILE A 316 0.65 0.67 14.65
CA ILE A 316 -0.41 0.89 15.63
C ILE A 316 -0.44 2.36 16.05
N ARG A 317 0.71 2.94 16.36
CA ARG A 317 0.88 4.36 16.73
C ARG A 317 0.34 5.27 15.64
N ALA A 318 0.76 5.08 14.40
CA ALA A 318 0.33 5.88 13.25
C ALA A 318 -1.19 5.81 13.02
N THR A 319 -1.78 4.63 13.15
CA THR A 319 -3.23 4.41 13.01
C THR A 319 -3.99 5.10 14.15
N ASP A 320 -3.55 4.91 15.39
CA ASP A 320 -4.16 5.52 16.57
C ASP A 320 -4.06 7.04 16.53
N GLU A 321 -2.92 7.60 16.17
CA GLU A 321 -2.72 9.05 15.97
C GLU A 321 -3.67 9.60 14.91
N THR A 322 -3.82 8.89 13.79
CA THR A 322 -4.74 9.27 12.71
C THR A 322 -6.17 9.33 13.23
N VAL A 323 -6.63 8.28 13.90
CA VAL A 323 -7.97 8.18 14.49
C VAL A 323 -8.20 9.29 15.53
N LEU A 324 -7.27 9.46 16.45
CA LEU A 324 -7.36 10.48 17.51
C LEU A 324 -7.33 11.89 16.93
N SER A 325 -6.61 12.11 15.84
CA SER A 325 -6.48 13.42 15.21
C SER A 325 -7.79 14.01 14.72
N VAL A 326 -8.77 13.15 14.40
CA VAL A 326 -10.08 13.53 13.83
C VAL A 326 -11.24 13.35 14.79
N ARG A 327 -11.04 12.67 15.92
CA ARG A 327 -12.04 12.56 16.97
C ARG A 327 -12.14 13.84 17.78
N SER A 328 -13.34 14.19 18.17
CA SER A 328 -13.58 15.20 19.21
C SER A 328 -13.53 14.55 20.59
N GLY A 329 -12.85 15.15 21.56
CA GLY A 329 -12.81 14.65 22.94
C GLY A 329 -11.79 15.37 23.81
N MET A 330 -12.14 15.57 25.07
CA MET A 330 -11.33 16.33 26.05
C MET A 330 -10.00 15.62 26.38
N PHE A 331 -9.97 14.29 26.39
CA PHE A 331 -8.78 13.52 26.73
C PHE A 331 -7.84 13.19 25.56
N ARG A 332 -8.17 13.65 24.33
CA ARG A 332 -7.38 13.40 23.12
C ARG A 332 -5.91 13.83 23.25
N GLY A 333 -5.68 15.03 23.75
CA GLY A 333 -4.32 15.56 23.90
C GLY A 333 -3.48 14.81 24.94
N ALA A 334 -4.10 14.37 26.03
CA ALA A 334 -3.43 13.55 27.04
C ALA A 334 -3.07 12.16 26.47
N LEU A 335 -3.98 11.58 25.69
CA LEU A 335 -3.76 10.27 25.07
C LEU A 335 -2.65 10.32 24.01
N LEU A 336 -2.62 11.37 23.16
CA LEU A 336 -1.56 11.58 22.18
C LEU A 336 -0.20 11.78 22.86
N ARG A 337 -0.13 12.60 23.94
CA ARG A 337 1.11 12.77 24.74
C ARG A 337 1.56 11.47 25.39
N ARG A 338 0.61 10.64 25.84
CA ARG A 338 0.95 9.31 26.38
C ARG A 338 1.58 8.42 25.33
N MET A 339 1.01 8.36 24.13
CA MET A 339 1.51 7.55 23.01
C MET A 339 2.86 8.00 22.48
N SER A 340 3.26 9.26 22.70
CA SER A 340 4.57 9.79 22.30
C SER A 340 5.72 9.34 23.19
N ARG A 341 5.47 8.57 24.24
CA ARG A 341 6.52 7.99 25.09
C ARG A 341 6.99 6.68 24.50
N ASP A 342 8.29 6.46 24.47
CA ASP A 342 8.91 5.30 23.86
C ASP A 342 8.77 4.00 24.69
N ASP A 343 8.46 4.14 26.00
CA ASP A 343 8.32 3.05 26.97
C ASP A 343 6.94 2.37 26.96
N ILE A 344 6.01 2.81 26.09
CA ILE A 344 4.63 2.32 26.11
C ILE A 344 4.43 1.20 25.10
N ASN A 345 4.01 0.04 25.61
CA ASN A 345 3.50 -1.05 24.79
C ASN A 345 2.08 -0.72 24.31
N LEU A 346 1.93 -0.41 23.01
CA LEU A 346 0.63 -0.05 22.42
C LEU A 346 -0.32 -1.25 22.30
N ASP A 347 0.16 -2.48 22.38
CA ASP A 347 -0.69 -3.67 22.43
C ASP A 347 -1.52 -3.75 23.73
N GLU A 348 -1.11 -3.04 24.79
CA GLU A 348 -1.85 -2.91 26.04
C GLU A 348 -2.81 -1.71 26.09
N MET A 349 -2.82 -0.90 25.02
CA MET A 349 -3.74 0.21 24.83
C MET A 349 -4.78 -0.13 23.78
N TYR A 350 -6.05 0.15 24.04
CA TYR A 350 -7.11 -0.04 23.05
C TYR A 350 -7.73 1.29 22.63
N ILE A 351 -7.60 1.62 21.35
CA ILE A 351 -8.29 2.72 20.69
C ILE A 351 -9.12 2.11 19.56
N ARG A 352 -10.44 2.25 19.65
CA ARG A 352 -11.34 1.76 18.60
C ARG A 352 -11.08 2.51 17.30
N TRP A 353 -10.82 1.81 16.20
CA TRP A 353 -10.47 2.44 14.93
C TRP A 353 -11.66 2.90 14.09
N HIS A 354 -12.84 2.34 14.35
CA HIS A 354 -14.06 2.77 13.65
C HIS A 354 -14.39 4.25 13.91
N LEU A 355 -14.63 5.02 12.84
CA LEU A 355 -14.90 6.45 12.90
C LEU A 355 -16.39 6.75 12.73
N SER A 356 -16.89 7.75 13.47
CA SER A 356 -18.22 8.34 13.24
C SER A 356 -18.24 9.13 11.92
N GLN A 357 -19.41 9.37 11.35
CA GLN A 357 -19.57 10.08 10.08
C GLN A 357 -18.84 11.43 10.06
N GLY A 358 -19.01 12.28 11.07
CA GLY A 358 -18.31 13.57 11.13
C GLY A 358 -16.80 13.45 11.31
N ALA A 359 -16.28 12.36 11.92
CA ALA A 359 -14.85 12.09 11.99
C ALA A 359 -14.28 11.65 10.63
N ARG A 360 -15.04 10.86 9.86
CA ARG A 360 -14.70 10.45 8.50
C ARG A 360 -14.55 11.67 7.58
N GLU A 361 -15.49 12.61 7.63
CA GLU A 361 -15.42 13.85 6.83
C GLU A 361 -14.18 14.70 7.20
N ARG A 362 -13.88 14.82 8.50
CA ARG A 362 -12.66 15.52 8.95
C ARG A 362 -11.38 14.84 8.50
N LEU A 363 -11.37 13.50 8.43
CA LEU A 363 -10.23 12.72 7.96
C LEU A 363 -9.90 13.06 6.51
N VAL A 364 -10.90 12.99 5.64
CA VAL A 364 -10.77 13.33 4.20
C VAL A 364 -10.23 14.75 4.02
N LEU A 365 -10.84 15.73 4.68
CA LEU A 365 -10.40 17.13 4.60
C LEU A 365 -8.96 17.31 5.09
N ARG A 366 -8.55 16.57 6.13
CA ARG A 366 -7.19 16.65 6.67
C ARG A 366 -6.17 16.04 5.71
N ARG A 367 -6.49 14.88 5.11
CA ARG A 367 -5.67 14.23 4.07
C ARG A 367 -5.46 15.17 2.89
N GLN A 368 -6.52 15.68 2.31
CA GLN A 368 -6.45 16.62 1.19
C GLN A 368 -5.62 17.86 1.54
N LYS A 369 -5.83 18.44 2.73
CA LYS A 369 -5.05 19.61 3.19
C LYS A 369 -3.56 19.28 3.35
N LYS A 370 -3.21 18.06 3.80
CA LYS A 370 -1.82 17.60 3.91
C LYS A 370 -1.14 17.63 2.54
N PHE A 371 -1.71 16.98 1.54
CA PHE A 371 -1.11 16.91 0.21
C PHE A 371 -1.10 18.26 -0.53
N LEU A 372 -2.13 19.07 -0.36
CA LEU A 372 -2.12 20.46 -0.89
C LEU A 372 -1.02 21.34 -0.27
N ARG A 373 -0.62 21.08 0.97
CA ARG A 373 0.51 21.81 1.60
C ARG A 373 1.85 21.46 0.94
N LEU A 374 2.07 20.21 0.55
CA LEU A 374 3.29 19.80 -0.12
C LEU A 374 3.48 20.56 -1.43
N SER A 375 2.43 20.70 -2.24
CA SER A 375 2.49 21.47 -3.49
C SER A 375 2.76 22.97 -3.27
N ARG A 376 2.28 23.54 -2.15
CA ARG A 376 2.56 24.94 -1.80
C ARG A 376 4.00 25.17 -1.37
N GLY A 377 4.64 24.21 -0.71
CA GLY A 377 6.04 24.27 -0.31
C GLY A 377 7.01 24.30 -1.51
N ALA A 378 6.63 23.65 -2.59
CA ALA A 378 7.41 23.62 -3.83
C ALA A 378 7.31 24.91 -4.67
N TYR A 379 6.39 25.80 -4.33
CA TYR A 379 6.12 27.02 -5.10
C TYR A 379 6.58 28.28 -4.35
N ILE A 380 7.60 28.98 -4.90
CA ILE A 380 8.02 30.28 -4.40
C ILE A 380 7.13 31.35 -5.05
N ASP A 381 6.16 31.84 -4.29
CA ASP A 381 5.29 32.93 -4.75
C ASP A 381 6.02 34.27 -4.66
N ARG A 382 6.40 34.79 -5.82
CA ARG A 382 7.07 36.12 -5.97
C ARG A 382 6.10 37.29 -6.08
N ARG A 383 4.78 37.06 -5.99
CA ARG A 383 3.76 38.12 -6.11
C ARG A 383 3.81 39.09 -4.92
N PRO A 384 3.44 40.39 -5.11
CA PRO A 384 3.31 41.35 -4.03
C PRO A 384 2.31 40.89 -2.93
N PHE A 385 2.55 41.30 -1.69
CA PHE A 385 1.78 40.90 -0.52
C PHE A 385 0.25 41.04 -0.70
N LEU A 386 -0.20 42.19 -1.24
CA LEU A 386 -1.63 42.46 -1.49
C LEU A 386 -2.26 41.45 -2.49
N ASN A 387 -1.50 41.05 -3.50
CA ASN A 387 -1.97 40.03 -4.46
C ASN A 387 -2.00 38.63 -3.82
N LYS A 388 -1.07 38.32 -2.93
CA LYS A 388 -1.10 37.08 -2.12
C LYS A 388 -2.34 37.04 -1.23
N MET A 389 -2.62 38.11 -0.53
CA MET A 389 -3.77 38.22 0.36
C MET A 389 -5.10 38.11 -0.41
N ARG A 390 -5.23 38.81 -1.54
CA ARG A 390 -6.42 38.74 -2.41
C ARG A 390 -6.64 37.32 -2.97
N ASN A 391 -5.58 36.66 -3.39
CA ASN A 391 -5.67 35.28 -3.89
C ASN A 391 -5.99 34.29 -2.78
N SER A 392 -5.40 34.45 -1.59
CA SER A 392 -5.73 33.61 -0.44
C SER A 392 -7.19 33.77 -0.01
N MET A 393 -7.72 34.99 -0.04
CA MET A 393 -9.16 35.23 0.16
C MET A 393 -10.01 34.57 -0.91
N ARG A 394 -9.63 34.72 -2.19
CA ARG A 394 -10.35 34.10 -3.31
C ARG A 394 -10.32 32.57 -3.23
N GLU A 395 -9.20 31.97 -2.87
CA GLU A 395 -9.06 30.53 -2.63
C GLU A 395 -9.90 30.07 -1.43
N SER A 396 -9.92 30.86 -0.34
CA SER A 396 -10.74 30.58 0.83
C SER A 396 -12.24 30.61 0.48
N TRP A 397 -12.68 31.61 -0.27
CA TRP A 397 -14.05 31.70 -0.79
C TRP A 397 -14.35 30.57 -1.77
N GLY A 398 -13.44 30.23 -2.66
CA GLY A 398 -13.55 29.08 -3.55
C GLY A 398 -13.73 27.76 -2.79
N ASN A 399 -12.95 27.56 -1.74
CA ASN A 399 -13.03 26.38 -0.87
C ASN A 399 -14.35 26.33 -0.08
N ILE A 400 -14.83 27.48 0.41
CA ILE A 400 -16.13 27.59 1.12
C ILE A 400 -17.27 27.29 0.12
N SER A 401 -17.23 27.90 -1.05
CA SER A 401 -18.26 27.67 -2.08
C SER A 401 -18.27 26.22 -2.58
N ALA A 402 -17.07 25.61 -2.75
CA ALA A 402 -16.93 24.21 -3.10
C ALA A 402 -17.48 23.27 -2.02
N ARG A 403 -17.24 23.61 -0.73
CA ARG A 403 -17.81 22.86 0.41
C ARG A 403 -19.35 22.97 0.45
N ILE A 404 -19.88 24.16 0.23
CA ILE A 404 -21.33 24.39 0.17
C ILE A 404 -21.92 23.60 -1.03
N LYS A 405 -21.29 23.70 -2.20
CA LYS A 405 -21.69 22.95 -3.39
C LYS A 405 -21.64 21.44 -3.15
N TYR A 406 -20.56 20.94 -2.52
CA TYR A 406 -20.45 19.53 -2.16
C TYR A 406 -21.52 19.10 -1.16
N ALA A 407 -21.71 19.88 -0.09
CA ALA A 407 -22.68 19.56 0.95
C ALA A 407 -24.15 19.58 0.43
N LEU A 408 -24.49 20.55 -0.43
CA LEU A 408 -25.86 20.75 -0.90
C LEU A 408 -26.16 19.98 -2.19
N ILE A 409 -25.20 19.86 -3.11
CA ILE A 409 -25.45 19.29 -4.44
C ILE A 409 -24.74 17.94 -4.60
N THR A 410 -23.40 17.90 -4.47
CA THR A 410 -22.61 16.70 -4.83
C THR A 410 -22.87 15.54 -3.88
N LYS A 411 -23.01 15.79 -2.58
CA LYS A 411 -23.35 14.77 -1.58
C LYS A 411 -24.69 14.09 -1.84
N HIS A 412 -25.62 14.84 -2.44
CA HIS A 412 -26.97 14.37 -2.74
C HIS A 412 -27.21 14.07 -4.22
N GLN A 413 -26.19 14.23 -5.06
CA GLN A 413 -26.29 14.08 -6.51
C GLN A 413 -26.83 12.70 -6.92
N ARG A 414 -26.40 11.62 -6.22
CA ARG A 414 -26.94 10.27 -6.46
C ARG A 414 -28.42 10.16 -6.08
N LYS A 415 -28.85 10.81 -4.99
CA LYS A 415 -30.27 10.84 -4.60
C LYS A 415 -31.10 11.64 -5.59
N PHE A 416 -30.57 12.77 -6.07
CA PHE A 416 -31.24 13.57 -7.10
C PHE A 416 -31.31 12.84 -8.45
N ALA A 417 -30.22 12.16 -8.85
CA ALA A 417 -30.24 11.34 -10.06
C ALA A 417 -31.25 10.21 -9.96
N TYR A 418 -31.29 9.51 -8.82
CA TYR A 418 -32.27 8.45 -8.57
C TYR A 418 -33.73 9.00 -8.60
N LEU A 419 -34.01 10.13 -7.94
CA LEU A 419 -35.34 10.77 -7.97
C LEU A 419 -35.72 11.23 -9.37
N MET A 420 -34.76 11.74 -10.14
CA MET A 420 -35.04 12.15 -11.55
C MET A 420 -35.31 10.95 -12.44
N ASP A 421 -34.59 9.84 -12.25
CA ASP A 421 -34.83 8.57 -12.98
C ASP A 421 -36.18 7.98 -12.59
N GLU A 422 -36.57 8.03 -11.32
CA GLU A 422 -37.87 7.57 -10.84
C GLU A 422 -38.99 8.44 -11.41
N MET A 423 -38.85 9.78 -11.36
CA MET A 423 -39.83 10.71 -11.98
C MET A 423 -39.94 10.54 -13.50
N THR A 424 -38.82 10.31 -14.21
CA THR A 424 -38.85 10.07 -15.65
C THR A 424 -39.53 8.75 -15.99
N SER A 425 -39.25 7.69 -15.24
CA SER A 425 -39.92 6.40 -15.43
C SER A 425 -41.43 6.47 -15.11
N GLU A 426 -41.82 7.16 -14.05
CA GLU A 426 -43.23 7.39 -13.77
C GLU A 426 -43.93 8.25 -14.86
N MET A 427 -43.26 9.29 -15.35
CA MET A 427 -43.80 10.07 -16.49
C MET A 427 -43.93 9.22 -17.76
N HIS A 428 -42.98 8.34 -18.05
CA HIS A 428 -43.06 7.39 -19.15
C HIS A 428 -44.23 6.42 -18.98
N LEU A 429 -44.46 5.92 -17.77
CA LEU A 429 -45.59 5.04 -17.47
C LEU A 429 -46.93 5.80 -17.59
N LEU A 430 -46.99 7.05 -17.12
CA LEU A 430 -48.17 7.91 -17.25
C LEU A 430 -48.45 8.21 -18.72
N LYS A 431 -47.43 8.56 -19.50
CA LYS A 431 -47.54 8.77 -20.94
C LYS A 431 -48.04 7.51 -21.66
N ARG A 432 -47.51 6.31 -21.31
CA ARG A 432 -48.00 5.04 -21.84
C ARG A 432 -49.45 4.78 -21.47
N ARG A 433 -49.87 5.04 -20.22
CA ARG A 433 -51.26 4.92 -19.78
C ARG A 433 -52.20 5.86 -20.52
N LEU A 434 -51.77 7.09 -20.79
CA LEU A 434 -52.56 8.09 -21.53
C LEU A 434 -52.64 7.81 -23.04
N THR A 435 -51.58 7.24 -23.62
CA THR A 435 -51.53 6.91 -25.06
C THR A 435 -52.03 5.51 -25.38
N ALA A 436 -52.10 4.59 -24.42
CA ALA A 436 -52.61 3.23 -24.62
C ALA A 436 -54.03 3.15 -25.24
N PRO A 437 -55.00 4.01 -24.90
CA PRO A 437 -56.31 3.99 -25.55
C PRO A 437 -56.26 4.34 -27.03
N PHE A 438 -55.22 5.08 -27.48
CA PHE A 438 -55.10 5.56 -28.86
C PHE A 438 -54.18 4.68 -29.72
N CYS A 439 -53.41 3.78 -29.12
CA CYS A 439 -52.59 2.79 -29.83
C CYS A 439 -53.38 1.50 -30.07
N ARG A 440 -54.13 1.45 -31.19
CA ARG A 440 -54.71 0.18 -31.65
C ARG A 440 -53.60 -0.67 -32.22
N ILE A 441 -53.21 -1.74 -31.49
CA ILE A 441 -52.36 -2.79 -32.04
C ILE A 441 -53.22 -3.57 -33.04
N PRO A 442 -52.79 -3.68 -34.31
CA PRO A 442 -53.47 -4.54 -35.30
C PRO A 442 -53.71 -5.96 -34.75
N ARG A 443 -54.87 -6.56 -35.08
CA ARG A 443 -55.29 -7.85 -34.53
C ARG A 443 -54.32 -8.98 -34.84
N ASP A 444 -53.61 -8.89 -35.93
CA ASP A 444 -52.61 -9.81 -36.47
C ASP A 444 -51.27 -9.76 -35.77
N GLN A 445 -50.97 -8.71 -34.98
CA GLN A 445 -49.75 -8.55 -34.18
C GLN A 445 -49.97 -8.79 -32.68
N ARG A 446 -51.14 -9.25 -32.27
CA ARG A 446 -51.33 -9.65 -30.87
C ARG A 446 -50.69 -11.04 -30.65
N PRO A 447 -49.75 -11.14 -29.71
CA PRO A 447 -49.21 -12.44 -29.35
C PRO A 447 -50.37 -13.30 -28.86
N SER A 448 -50.59 -14.43 -29.53
CA SER A 448 -51.52 -15.48 -29.07
C SER A 448 -50.88 -16.10 -27.83
N ILE A 449 -51.34 -15.71 -26.67
CA ILE A 449 -50.96 -16.40 -25.42
C ILE A 449 -51.75 -17.70 -25.43
N GLU A 450 -51.06 -18.82 -25.65
CA GLU A 450 -51.70 -20.13 -25.57
C GLU A 450 -52.28 -20.35 -24.15
N PRO A 451 -53.45 -20.96 -24.04
CA PRO A 451 -54.13 -21.16 -22.75
C PRO A 451 -53.28 -21.96 -21.71
N GLU A 452 -52.31 -22.76 -22.18
CA GLU A 452 -51.42 -23.51 -21.31
C GLU A 452 -50.39 -22.63 -20.59
N THR A 453 -49.95 -21.53 -21.21
CA THR A 453 -49.00 -20.58 -20.58
C THR A 453 -49.63 -19.81 -19.43
N VAL A 454 -50.96 -19.59 -19.49
CA VAL A 454 -51.69 -18.88 -18.41
C VAL A 454 -51.96 -19.84 -17.22
N ARG A 455 -52.14 -21.14 -17.46
CA ARG A 455 -52.31 -22.10 -16.37
C ARG A 455 -51.05 -22.27 -15.52
N ASN A 456 -49.89 -22.19 -16.13
CA ASN A 456 -48.59 -22.33 -15.41
C ASN A 456 -48.19 -21.09 -14.60
N LEU A 457 -48.90 -19.93 -14.77
CA LEU A 457 -48.66 -18.73 -13.99
C LEU A 457 -49.59 -18.55 -12.78
N THR A 458 -50.60 -19.45 -12.63
CA THR A 458 -51.66 -19.28 -11.61
C THR A 458 -51.56 -20.25 -10.44
N THR A 459 -50.61 -21.19 -10.45
CA THR A 459 -50.39 -22.06 -9.30
C THR A 459 -49.08 -21.69 -8.59
N LEU A 460 -49.19 -20.81 -7.60
CA LEU A 460 -48.08 -20.41 -6.69
C LEU A 460 -47.54 -21.60 -5.85
N SER A 461 -48.19 -22.77 -5.88
CA SER A 461 -47.78 -23.97 -5.13
C SER A 461 -46.59 -24.71 -5.75
N ASP A 462 -46.35 -24.55 -7.05
CA ASP A 462 -45.28 -25.31 -7.75
C ASP A 462 -43.92 -24.56 -7.71
N TRP A 463 -43.86 -23.34 -7.15
CA TRP A 463 -42.63 -22.55 -7.07
C TRP A 463 -41.69 -22.98 -5.95
N ASP A 464 -42.19 -23.60 -4.90
CA ASP A 464 -41.37 -23.95 -3.75
C ASP A 464 -40.56 -25.23 -3.94
N GLU A 465 -41.07 -26.20 -4.73
CA GLU A 465 -40.35 -27.47 -5.01
C GLU A 465 -39.28 -27.34 -6.12
N GLU A 466 -39.47 -26.48 -7.13
CA GLU A 466 -38.45 -26.25 -8.18
C GLU A 466 -37.33 -25.29 -7.74
N SER A 467 -37.55 -24.44 -6.75
CA SER A 467 -36.53 -23.51 -6.23
C SER A 467 -35.40 -24.22 -5.46
N GLU A 468 -35.68 -25.36 -4.81
CA GLU A 468 -34.67 -26.14 -4.13
C GLU A 468 -33.78 -26.98 -5.03
N SER A 469 -34.28 -27.44 -6.20
CA SER A 469 -33.48 -28.23 -7.14
C SER A 469 -32.55 -27.40 -8.03
N ARG A 470 -32.71 -26.06 -8.07
CA ARG A 470 -31.91 -25.14 -8.91
C ARG A 470 -30.87 -24.31 -8.19
N LYS A 471 -30.59 -24.55 -6.91
CA LYS A 471 -29.54 -23.87 -6.17
C LYS A 471 -28.09 -24.07 -6.66
N GLY A 472 -27.90 -24.59 -7.87
CA GLY A 472 -26.58 -24.92 -8.40
C GLY A 472 -26.19 -24.34 -9.76
N LYS A 473 -27.04 -23.59 -10.47
CA LYS A 473 -26.67 -23.14 -11.85
C LYS A 473 -27.20 -21.74 -12.18
N TRP A 474 -26.52 -20.71 -11.66
CA TRP A 474 -26.62 -19.38 -12.24
C TRP A 474 -25.47 -19.19 -13.23
N THR A 475 -25.73 -19.39 -14.53
CA THR A 475 -24.86 -18.91 -15.60
C THR A 475 -25.29 -17.51 -15.99
N TYR A 476 -24.45 -16.51 -15.75
CA TYR A 476 -24.65 -15.15 -16.21
C TYR A 476 -24.53 -15.16 -17.75
N ILE A 477 -25.64 -14.96 -18.46
CA ILE A 477 -25.64 -14.77 -19.91
C ILE A 477 -25.46 -13.27 -20.18
N SER A 478 -24.27 -12.90 -20.68
CA SER A 478 -23.96 -11.55 -21.12
C SER A 478 -24.94 -11.12 -22.23
N PRO A 479 -25.43 -9.85 -22.24
CA PRO A 479 -26.30 -9.32 -23.29
C PRO A 479 -25.69 -9.29 -24.70
N ARG A 480 -24.40 -9.53 -24.85
CA ARG A 480 -23.68 -9.54 -26.16
C ARG A 480 -23.83 -10.80 -27.02
N ALA A 481 -24.47 -11.84 -26.50
CA ALA A 481 -24.60 -13.10 -27.25
C ALA A 481 -25.78 -13.14 -28.26
N LYS A 482 -26.40 -11.99 -28.56
CA LYS A 482 -27.55 -11.95 -29.52
C LYS A 482 -27.23 -11.33 -30.89
N GLU A 483 -26.00 -10.86 -31.12
CA GLU A 483 -25.65 -10.23 -32.40
C GLU A 483 -24.94 -11.16 -33.42
N ASP A 484 -24.56 -12.38 -33.04
CA ASP A 484 -23.81 -13.29 -33.94
C ASP A 484 -24.64 -14.43 -34.50
N ARG A 485 -25.98 -14.28 -34.64
CA ARG A 485 -26.82 -15.19 -35.38
C ARG A 485 -27.85 -14.43 -36.21
N ALA A 486 -27.39 -13.81 -37.28
CA ALA A 486 -28.15 -13.50 -38.46
C ALA A 486 -27.26 -13.62 -39.69
#